data_077b6defaf3a1a40b9c26b9e9e7e7d8e
#
_entry.id   077b6defaf3a1a40b9c26b9e9e7e7d8e
#
_cell.length_a   1.000
_cell.length_b   1.000
_cell.length_c   1.000
_cell.angle_alpha   90.00
_cell.angle_beta   90.00
_cell.angle_gamma   90.00
#
_symmetry.space_group_name_H-M   'P 1'
#
loop_
_entity.id
_entity.type
_entity.pdbx_description
1 polymer ?
#
loop_
_entity_poly.entity_id
_entity_poly.type
_entity_poly.pdbx_seq_one_letter_code
_entity_poly.pdbx_strand_id
1 'polypeptide(L)'
;MTNLRLCYQTIEFGEIDIHVCTLRNIQEFYDPDGRAEKLGICDAAWPIFGIIWPSSLVLANHMINYDIGSKRVLEIGCGTAVCSLLLNKLNVDITATDYHPEAETFLNRNTTLNGDNFIPFQRTNWSDGNDDLGRFDLIIGSDILYQDEHVEMLAAFIVEHSNLNCEVVIVDPGRGRKNRLAKKLLKLGYESSFSKPENTAYIDDDFRGDILSFIRTD
;
A
#
# COMPACT_ATOMS: atom_id res chain seq x y z
N MET A 1 0.89 -19.85 -21.63
CA MET A 1 0.97 -19.55 -20.19
C MET A 1 2.44 -19.55 -19.82
N THR A 2 3.00 -18.39 -19.64
CA THR A 2 4.38 -18.25 -19.18
C THR A 2 4.46 -18.73 -17.74
N ASN A 3 5.38 -19.67 -17.49
CA ASN A 3 5.62 -20.18 -16.14
C ASN A 3 6.26 -19.09 -15.28
N LEU A 4 5.43 -18.20 -14.74
CA LEU A 4 5.87 -17.21 -13.77
C LEU A 4 6.42 -17.97 -12.54
N ARG A 5 7.69 -17.75 -12.21
CA ARG A 5 8.29 -18.35 -11.02
C ARG A 5 7.89 -17.56 -9.78
N LEU A 6 7.28 -18.26 -8.84
CA LEU A 6 6.74 -17.69 -7.60
C LEU A 6 7.58 -18.13 -6.41
N CYS A 7 7.57 -17.29 -5.37
CA CYS A 7 8.10 -17.57 -4.04
C CYS A 7 6.95 -17.54 -3.04
N TYR A 8 6.98 -18.46 -2.07
CA TYR A 8 6.01 -18.51 -0.98
C TYR A 8 6.77 -18.36 0.32
N GLN A 9 6.32 -17.46 1.16
CA GLN A 9 6.94 -17.19 2.46
C GLN A 9 5.88 -16.84 3.49
N THR A 10 6.22 -16.98 4.76
CA THR A 10 5.40 -16.59 5.89
C THR A 10 6.04 -15.39 6.57
N ILE A 11 5.23 -14.39 6.87
CA ILE A 11 5.61 -13.22 7.65
C ILE A 11 4.89 -13.32 8.99
N GLU A 12 5.67 -13.27 10.07
CA GLU A 12 5.17 -13.38 11.44
C GLU A 12 4.93 -11.98 12.02
N PHE A 13 3.72 -11.76 12.53
CA PHE A 13 3.30 -10.57 13.26
C PHE A 13 2.85 -10.97 14.67
N GLY A 14 3.81 -11.25 15.55
CA GLY A 14 3.53 -11.81 16.85
C GLY A 14 2.95 -13.23 16.75
N GLU A 15 1.67 -13.42 17.11
CA GLU A 15 0.97 -14.70 17.00
C GLU A 15 0.22 -14.87 15.67
N ILE A 16 0.33 -13.89 14.75
CA ILE A 16 -0.37 -13.91 13.47
C ILE A 16 0.62 -14.22 12.35
N ASP A 17 0.36 -15.29 11.61
CA ASP A 17 1.09 -15.67 10.42
C ASP A 17 0.35 -15.22 9.16
N ILE A 18 1.05 -14.53 8.29
CA ILE A 18 0.56 -14.14 6.96
C ILE A 18 1.39 -14.83 5.89
N HIS A 19 0.75 -15.71 5.13
CA HIS A 19 1.38 -16.41 4.02
C HIS A 19 1.28 -15.55 2.75
N VAL A 20 2.42 -15.29 2.11
CA VAL A 20 2.49 -14.42 0.94
C VAL A 20 3.18 -15.12 -0.23
N CYS A 21 2.52 -15.08 -1.37
CA CYS A 21 3.08 -15.44 -2.66
C CYS A 21 3.60 -14.16 -3.35
N THR A 22 4.84 -14.21 -3.78
CA THR A 22 5.52 -13.09 -4.46
C THR A 22 6.14 -13.58 -5.78
N LEU A 23 6.64 -12.65 -6.57
CA LEU A 23 7.58 -12.99 -7.63
C LEU A 23 8.86 -13.56 -7.01
N ARG A 24 9.36 -14.67 -7.57
CA ARG A 24 10.62 -15.26 -7.13
C ARG A 24 11.82 -14.39 -7.49
N ASN A 25 11.76 -13.79 -8.67
CA ASN A 25 12.81 -12.91 -9.18
C ASN A 25 12.17 -11.83 -10.06
N ILE A 26 12.38 -10.58 -9.69
CA ILE A 26 11.85 -9.43 -10.42
C ILE A 26 12.37 -9.35 -11.86
N GLN A 27 13.57 -9.82 -12.12
CA GLN A 27 14.19 -9.80 -13.46
C GLN A 27 13.56 -10.80 -14.45
N GLU A 28 12.76 -11.73 -13.93
CA GLU A 28 12.10 -12.75 -14.74
C GLU A 28 10.67 -12.38 -15.11
N PHE A 29 10.12 -11.34 -14.48
CA PHE A 29 8.80 -10.86 -14.82
C PHE A 29 8.89 -10.01 -16.09
N TYR A 30 8.17 -10.42 -17.08
CA TYR A 30 7.88 -9.62 -18.27
C TYR A 30 6.36 -9.57 -18.45
N ASP A 31 5.86 -8.51 -19.07
CA ASP A 31 4.43 -8.30 -19.31
C ASP A 31 3.98 -9.09 -20.56
N PRO A 32 3.66 -10.40 -20.45
CA PRO A 32 3.50 -11.28 -21.61
C PRO A 32 2.30 -10.91 -22.48
N ASP A 33 1.31 -10.27 -21.86
CA ASP A 33 0.05 -9.89 -22.53
C ASP A 33 0.02 -8.39 -22.88
N GLY A 34 1.09 -7.66 -22.58
CA GLY A 34 1.22 -6.22 -22.79
C GLY A 34 0.20 -5.42 -21.97
N ARG A 35 -0.22 -5.92 -20.80
CA ARG A 35 -1.25 -5.28 -19.96
C ARG A 35 -0.69 -4.07 -19.24
N ALA A 36 0.52 -4.19 -18.69
CA ALA A 36 1.20 -3.09 -18.01
C ALA A 36 1.67 -2.03 -19.02
N GLU A 37 2.22 -2.45 -20.18
CA GLU A 37 2.63 -1.56 -21.25
C GLU A 37 1.47 -0.71 -21.78
N LYS A 38 0.29 -1.31 -22.01
CA LYS A 38 -0.93 -0.59 -22.44
C LYS A 38 -1.41 0.47 -21.46
N LEU A 39 -1.05 0.35 -20.19
CA LEU A 39 -1.32 1.32 -19.12
C LEU A 39 -0.22 2.37 -18.99
N GLY A 40 0.82 2.33 -19.83
CA GLY A 40 1.95 3.23 -19.78
C GLY A 40 2.94 2.95 -18.65
N ILE A 41 2.85 1.77 -18.01
CA ILE A 41 3.83 1.35 -17.00
C ILE A 41 5.11 0.97 -17.73
N CYS A 42 6.23 1.63 -17.40
CA CYS A 42 7.51 1.32 -18.02
C CYS A 42 8.03 -0.06 -17.58
N ASP A 43 8.86 -0.68 -18.39
CA ASP A 43 9.39 -2.03 -18.19
C ASP A 43 10.12 -2.20 -16.84
N ALA A 44 10.86 -1.20 -16.41
CA ALA A 44 11.53 -1.19 -15.10
C ALA A 44 10.54 -1.24 -13.92
N ALA A 45 9.30 -0.82 -14.12
CA ALA A 45 8.27 -0.80 -13.09
C ALA A 45 7.34 -2.04 -13.12
N TRP A 46 7.38 -2.86 -14.17
CA TRP A 46 6.50 -4.04 -14.27
C TRP A 46 6.56 -4.99 -13.06
N PRO A 47 7.73 -5.33 -12.49
CA PRO A 47 7.79 -6.30 -11.39
C PRO A 47 7.58 -5.69 -10.01
N ILE A 48 7.49 -4.35 -9.89
CA ILE A 48 7.51 -3.64 -8.58
C ILE A 48 6.37 -4.09 -7.67
N PHE A 49 5.18 -4.36 -8.22
CA PHE A 49 4.02 -4.81 -7.46
C PHE A 49 4.22 -6.17 -6.76
N GLY A 50 5.09 -7.01 -7.31
CA GLY A 50 5.15 -8.45 -7.00
C GLY A 50 6.16 -8.85 -5.93
N ILE A 51 6.76 -7.90 -5.23
CA ILE A 51 7.74 -8.15 -4.15
C ILE A 51 7.30 -7.49 -2.83
N ILE A 52 7.85 -7.98 -1.72
CA ILE A 52 7.64 -7.36 -0.42
C ILE A 52 8.69 -6.28 -0.22
N TRP A 53 8.24 -5.05 -0.13
CA TRP A 53 9.10 -3.90 0.19
C TRP A 53 9.28 -3.76 1.70
N PRO A 54 10.46 -3.35 2.19
CA PRO A 54 10.67 -3.07 3.62
C PRO A 54 9.63 -2.13 4.21
N SER A 55 9.21 -1.12 3.45
CA SER A 55 8.17 -0.17 3.89
C SER A 55 6.81 -0.83 4.12
N SER A 56 6.45 -1.89 3.38
CA SER A 56 5.19 -2.60 3.59
C SER A 56 5.20 -3.41 4.89
N LEU A 57 6.36 -3.97 5.26
CA LEU A 57 6.55 -4.63 6.55
C LEU A 57 6.47 -3.62 7.71
N VAL A 58 7.08 -2.44 7.56
CA VAL A 58 6.97 -1.36 8.56
C VAL A 58 5.53 -0.90 8.70
N LEU A 59 4.81 -0.71 7.59
CA LEU A 59 3.40 -0.34 7.64
C LEU A 59 2.58 -1.39 8.38
N ALA A 60 2.70 -2.66 8.04
CA ALA A 60 1.97 -3.75 8.68
C ALA A 60 2.27 -3.85 10.19
N ASN A 61 3.56 -3.76 10.58
CA ASN A 61 3.96 -3.74 11.99
C ASN A 61 3.47 -2.50 12.75
N HIS A 62 3.33 -1.36 12.10
CA HIS A 62 2.74 -0.18 12.69
C HIS A 62 1.23 -0.36 12.89
N MET A 63 0.55 -0.91 11.88
CA MET A 63 -0.91 -1.04 11.87
C MET A 63 -1.44 -2.11 12.82
N ILE A 64 -0.66 -3.15 13.17
CA ILE A 64 -1.10 -4.19 14.12
C ILE A 64 -1.47 -3.62 15.49
N ASN A 65 -0.81 -2.53 15.92
CA ASN A 65 -1.04 -1.86 17.20
C ASN A 65 -1.81 -0.54 17.05
N TYR A 66 -2.26 -0.21 15.83
CA TYR A 66 -2.97 1.03 15.56
C TYR A 66 -4.43 0.93 16.02
N ASP A 67 -4.96 2.00 16.62
CA ASP A 67 -6.37 2.05 17.01
C ASP A 67 -7.25 2.30 15.77
N ILE A 68 -7.59 1.22 15.09
CA ILE A 68 -8.44 1.27 13.90
C ILE A 68 -9.91 1.39 14.29
N GLY A 69 -10.33 0.71 15.37
CA GLY A 69 -11.74 0.68 15.79
C GLY A 69 -12.66 0.20 14.67
N SER A 70 -13.70 0.98 14.37
CA SER A 70 -14.66 0.69 13.29
C SER A 70 -14.38 1.48 11.99
N LYS A 71 -13.18 2.02 11.83
CA LYS A 71 -12.80 2.78 10.65
C LYS A 71 -12.83 1.92 9.39
N ARG A 72 -13.35 2.48 8.33
CA ARG A 72 -13.21 1.94 6.97
C ARG A 72 -11.83 2.32 6.41
N VAL A 73 -11.04 1.33 6.01
CA VAL A 73 -9.63 1.50 5.63
C VAL A 73 -9.44 1.35 4.13
N LEU A 74 -8.59 2.19 3.54
CA LEU A 74 -8.11 2.09 2.16
C LEU A 74 -6.61 1.92 2.15
N GLU A 75 -6.09 0.84 1.55
CA GLU A 75 -4.67 0.73 1.21
C GLU A 75 -4.43 1.16 -0.23
N ILE A 76 -3.56 2.15 -0.43
CA ILE A 76 -3.18 2.67 -1.73
C ILE A 76 -1.78 2.18 -2.13
N GLY A 77 -1.64 1.70 -3.39
CA GLY A 77 -0.40 1.10 -3.87
C GLY A 77 -0.02 -0.16 -3.11
N CYS A 78 -0.98 -1.09 -2.94
CA CYS A 78 -0.84 -2.24 -2.06
C CYS A 78 0.23 -3.25 -2.50
N GLY A 79 0.56 -3.34 -3.80
CA GLY A 79 1.51 -4.31 -4.33
C GLY A 79 1.14 -5.75 -3.96
N THR A 80 1.96 -6.40 -3.13
CA THR A 80 1.68 -7.75 -2.57
C THR A 80 0.64 -7.75 -1.45
N ALA A 81 0.21 -6.56 -1.02
CA ALA A 81 -0.87 -6.31 -0.06
C ALA A 81 -0.64 -6.90 1.36
N VAL A 82 0.61 -6.92 1.82
CA VAL A 82 0.94 -7.49 3.15
C VAL A 82 0.12 -6.85 4.26
N CYS A 83 -0.03 -5.52 4.26
CA CYS A 83 -0.81 -4.82 5.28
C CYS A 83 -2.31 -5.12 5.15
N SER A 84 -2.87 -5.11 3.94
CA SER A 84 -4.27 -5.49 3.71
C SER A 84 -4.57 -6.92 4.17
N LEU A 85 -3.67 -7.88 3.92
CA LEU A 85 -3.82 -9.26 4.38
C LEU A 85 -3.85 -9.35 5.91
N LEU A 86 -2.94 -8.64 6.59
CA LEU A 86 -2.91 -8.58 8.05
C LEU A 86 -4.20 -7.97 8.61
N LEU A 87 -4.63 -6.83 8.09
CA LEU A 87 -5.84 -6.16 8.54
C LEU A 87 -7.11 -6.98 8.28
N ASN A 88 -7.17 -7.66 7.14
CA ASN A 88 -8.26 -8.59 6.83
C ASN A 88 -8.32 -9.77 7.81
N LYS A 89 -7.16 -10.33 8.18
CA LYS A 89 -7.04 -11.37 9.23
C LYS A 89 -7.56 -10.90 10.58
N LEU A 90 -7.41 -9.61 10.86
CA LEU A 90 -7.94 -8.96 12.07
C LEU A 90 -9.40 -8.51 11.93
N ASN A 91 -10.09 -8.86 10.83
CA ASN A 91 -11.48 -8.51 10.51
C ASN A 91 -11.72 -6.98 10.40
N VAL A 92 -10.74 -6.23 9.93
CA VAL A 92 -10.88 -4.81 9.61
C VAL A 92 -11.60 -4.64 8.26
N ASP A 93 -12.46 -3.64 8.13
CA ASP A 93 -13.06 -3.23 6.85
C ASP A 93 -12.00 -2.57 5.97
N ILE A 94 -11.29 -3.37 5.17
CA ILE A 94 -10.18 -2.96 4.31
C ILE A 94 -10.52 -3.10 2.84
N THR A 95 -10.22 -2.07 2.06
CA THR A 95 -10.21 -2.09 0.59
C THR A 95 -8.78 -1.83 0.11
N ALA A 96 -8.31 -2.59 -0.86
CA ALA A 96 -6.97 -2.45 -1.44
C ALA A 96 -7.04 -1.84 -2.84
N THR A 97 -6.05 -1.00 -3.18
CA THR A 97 -5.90 -0.44 -4.52
C THR A 97 -4.45 -0.52 -5.01
N ASP A 98 -4.30 -0.66 -6.31
CA ASP A 98 -3.01 -0.56 -7.00
C ASP A 98 -3.23 -0.12 -8.45
N TYR A 99 -2.20 0.40 -9.09
CA TYR A 99 -2.26 0.71 -10.52
C TYR A 99 -1.90 -0.48 -11.39
N HIS A 100 -1.06 -1.41 -10.88
CA HIS A 100 -0.57 -2.53 -11.65
C HIS A 100 -1.68 -3.59 -11.90
N PRO A 101 -1.87 -4.04 -13.16
CA PRO A 101 -2.99 -4.93 -13.52
C PRO A 101 -2.89 -6.34 -12.91
N GLU A 102 -1.71 -6.76 -12.43
CA GLU A 102 -1.51 -8.06 -11.79
C GLU A 102 -1.64 -8.02 -10.26
N ALA A 103 -1.73 -6.83 -9.64
CA ALA A 103 -1.83 -6.71 -8.19
C ALA A 103 -3.08 -7.44 -7.65
N GLU A 104 -4.23 -7.31 -8.32
CA GLU A 104 -5.46 -8.03 -7.96
C GLU A 104 -5.28 -9.55 -7.99
N THR A 105 -4.57 -10.05 -9.00
CA THR A 105 -4.30 -11.50 -9.15
C THR A 105 -3.49 -12.02 -7.95
N PHE A 106 -2.47 -11.25 -7.52
CA PHE A 106 -1.66 -11.61 -6.36
C PHE A 106 -2.42 -11.44 -5.04
N LEU A 107 -3.20 -10.37 -4.88
CA LEU A 107 -4.06 -10.17 -3.71
C LEU A 107 -5.02 -11.36 -3.52
N ASN A 108 -5.76 -11.74 -4.57
CA ASN A 108 -6.71 -12.86 -4.51
C ASN A 108 -6.01 -14.20 -4.20
N ARG A 109 -4.83 -14.42 -4.77
CA ARG A 109 -4.01 -15.60 -4.46
C ARG A 109 -3.59 -15.60 -2.99
N ASN A 110 -3.10 -14.48 -2.48
CA ASN A 110 -2.64 -14.34 -1.12
C ASN A 110 -3.78 -14.45 -0.11
N THR A 111 -4.94 -13.87 -0.39
CA THR A 111 -6.14 -14.04 0.43
C THR A 111 -6.57 -15.52 0.49
N THR A 112 -6.58 -16.21 -0.65
CA THR A 112 -6.89 -17.64 -0.71
C THR A 112 -5.87 -18.49 0.06
N LEU A 113 -4.58 -18.16 -0.04
CA LEU A 113 -3.48 -18.85 0.65
C LEU A 113 -3.63 -18.77 2.17
N ASN A 114 -4.18 -17.68 2.70
CA ASN A 114 -4.44 -17.49 4.12
C ASN A 114 -5.80 -18.03 4.58
N GLY A 115 -6.65 -18.48 3.66
CA GLY A 115 -8.00 -18.97 3.98
C GLY A 115 -8.93 -17.89 4.54
N ASP A 116 -8.67 -16.62 4.21
CA ASP A 116 -9.36 -15.46 4.73
C ASP A 116 -10.48 -14.97 3.80
N ASN A 117 -11.29 -14.01 4.28
CA ASN A 117 -12.34 -13.37 3.50
C ASN A 117 -11.75 -12.61 2.29
N PHE A 118 -12.56 -12.49 1.25
CA PHE A 118 -12.22 -11.67 0.09
C PHE A 118 -11.96 -10.21 0.50
N ILE A 119 -10.87 -9.63 0.00
CA ILE A 119 -10.54 -8.21 0.16
C ILE A 119 -11.03 -7.47 -1.10
N PRO A 120 -11.93 -6.49 -0.99
CA PRO A 120 -12.30 -5.65 -2.12
C PRO A 120 -11.07 -5.00 -2.73
N PHE A 121 -10.97 -5.06 -4.06
CA PHE A 121 -9.86 -4.45 -4.80
C PHE A 121 -10.39 -3.58 -5.94
N GLN A 122 -9.75 -2.44 -6.12
CA GLN A 122 -9.98 -1.61 -7.30
C GLN A 122 -8.65 -1.14 -7.89
N ARG A 123 -8.48 -1.39 -9.20
CA ARG A 123 -7.35 -0.81 -9.92
C ARG A 123 -7.60 0.68 -10.15
N THR A 124 -6.75 1.51 -9.58
CA THR A 124 -6.88 2.97 -9.70
C THR A 124 -5.60 3.60 -10.22
N ASN A 125 -5.77 4.65 -11.00
CA ASN A 125 -4.74 5.65 -11.24
C ASN A 125 -5.14 6.91 -10.47
N TRP A 126 -4.25 7.48 -9.68
CA TRP A 126 -4.55 8.67 -8.86
C TRP A 126 -4.92 9.92 -9.67
N SER A 127 -4.78 9.87 -10.98
CA SER A 127 -5.22 10.94 -11.89
C SER A 127 -6.63 10.71 -12.47
N ASP A 128 -7.20 9.52 -12.30
CA ASP A 128 -8.49 9.16 -12.87
C ASP A 128 -9.61 9.52 -11.88
N GLY A 129 -10.14 10.74 -11.94
CA GLY A 129 -11.16 11.25 -11.03
C GLY A 129 -12.58 10.65 -11.19
N ASN A 130 -12.72 9.36 -11.51
CA ASN A 130 -13.98 8.67 -11.66
C ASN A 130 -13.85 7.21 -11.24
N ASP A 131 -13.62 6.97 -9.94
CA ASP A 131 -13.71 5.64 -9.39
C ASP A 131 -14.90 5.52 -8.42
N ASP A 132 -15.39 4.29 -8.24
CA ASP A 132 -16.49 3.97 -7.34
C ASP A 132 -16.04 3.58 -5.93
N LEU A 133 -14.81 3.96 -5.51
CA LEU A 133 -14.23 3.59 -4.21
C LEU A 133 -15.04 4.13 -3.02
N GLY A 134 -15.59 5.31 -3.13
CA GLY A 134 -16.26 6.00 -2.03
C GLY A 134 -15.25 6.67 -1.08
N ARG A 135 -15.60 6.76 0.21
CA ARG A 135 -14.79 7.48 1.22
C ARG A 135 -14.40 6.59 2.38
N PHE A 136 -13.28 6.94 3.02
CA PHE A 136 -12.62 6.16 4.07
C PHE A 136 -12.26 7.03 5.27
N ASP A 137 -12.16 6.40 6.43
CA ASP A 137 -11.79 7.05 7.70
C ASP A 137 -10.29 6.97 7.95
N LEU A 138 -9.64 5.96 7.32
CA LEU A 138 -8.20 5.75 7.38
C LEU A 138 -7.67 5.36 5.99
N ILE A 139 -6.67 6.09 5.51
CA ILE A 139 -5.97 5.79 4.26
C ILE A 139 -4.52 5.41 4.60
N ILE A 140 -4.07 4.25 4.13
CA ILE A 140 -2.72 3.76 4.38
C ILE A 140 -1.97 3.48 3.09
N GLY A 141 -0.64 3.49 3.14
CA GLY A 141 0.20 3.16 1.99
C GLY A 141 1.68 3.08 2.34
N SER A 142 2.46 2.43 1.48
CA SER A 142 3.89 2.30 1.70
C SER A 142 4.68 2.43 0.39
N ASP A 143 5.80 3.16 0.44
CA ASP A 143 6.73 3.40 -0.68
C ASP A 143 6.06 3.95 -1.97
N ILE A 144 5.08 4.83 -1.83
CA ILE A 144 4.27 5.35 -2.94
C ILE A 144 4.74 6.71 -3.47
N LEU A 145 5.73 7.35 -2.84
CA LEU A 145 6.24 8.69 -3.17
C LEU A 145 7.52 8.63 -4.00
N TYR A 146 7.58 7.84 -5.08
CA TYR A 146 8.81 7.65 -5.86
C TYR A 146 8.96 8.58 -7.09
N GLN A 147 7.92 9.34 -7.48
CA GLN A 147 7.96 10.35 -8.55
C GLN A 147 7.45 11.70 -8.06
N ASP A 148 7.86 12.80 -8.68
CA ASP A 148 7.49 14.15 -8.25
C ASP A 148 6.02 14.47 -8.53
N GLU A 149 5.47 13.95 -9.63
CA GLU A 149 4.07 14.11 -10.00
C GLU A 149 3.14 13.40 -9.01
N HIS A 150 3.62 12.33 -8.36
CA HIS A 150 2.84 11.58 -7.39
C HIS A 150 2.37 12.41 -6.21
N VAL A 151 3.13 13.46 -5.81
CA VAL A 151 2.75 14.30 -4.67
C VAL A 151 1.42 15.02 -4.90
N GLU A 152 1.23 15.59 -6.08
CA GLU A 152 0.00 16.33 -6.41
C GLU A 152 -1.18 15.37 -6.62
N MET A 153 -0.95 14.29 -7.36
CA MET A 153 -1.97 13.27 -7.66
C MET A 153 -2.43 12.56 -6.39
N LEU A 154 -1.48 12.14 -5.55
CA LEU A 154 -1.77 11.47 -4.29
C LEU A 154 -2.54 12.37 -3.32
N ALA A 155 -2.16 13.65 -3.20
CA ALA A 155 -2.86 14.58 -2.33
C ALA A 155 -4.31 14.81 -2.79
N ALA A 156 -4.56 14.90 -4.10
CA ALA A 156 -5.90 15.00 -4.66
C ALA A 156 -6.72 13.73 -4.39
N PHE A 157 -6.14 12.56 -4.65
CA PHE A 157 -6.76 11.25 -4.42
C PHE A 157 -7.12 11.04 -2.94
N ILE A 158 -6.21 11.39 -2.01
CA ILE A 158 -6.47 11.32 -0.58
C ILE A 158 -7.70 12.17 -0.21
N VAL A 159 -7.79 13.42 -0.69
CA VAL A 159 -8.91 14.31 -0.36
C VAL A 159 -10.24 13.80 -0.94
N GLU A 160 -10.22 13.27 -2.15
CA GLU A 160 -11.40 12.72 -2.82
C GLU A 160 -11.99 11.55 -2.04
N HIS A 161 -11.12 10.67 -1.52
CA HIS A 161 -11.53 9.44 -0.83
C HIS A 161 -11.54 9.55 0.70
N SER A 162 -11.32 10.73 1.26
CA SER A 162 -11.39 10.95 2.70
C SER A 162 -12.80 11.32 3.17
N ASN A 163 -13.23 10.76 4.29
CA ASN A 163 -14.32 11.32 5.10
C ASN A 163 -13.89 12.66 5.71
N LEU A 164 -14.83 13.42 6.29
CA LEU A 164 -14.54 14.70 6.94
C LEU A 164 -13.45 14.53 8.02
N ASN A 165 -13.61 13.55 8.89
CA ASN A 165 -12.60 13.10 9.82
C ASN A 165 -11.85 11.93 9.18
N CYS A 166 -10.58 12.12 8.83
CA CYS A 166 -9.78 11.10 8.17
C CYS A 166 -8.33 11.15 8.64
N GLU A 167 -7.79 9.97 8.87
CA GLU A 167 -6.39 9.75 9.16
C GLU A 167 -5.69 9.17 7.93
N VAL A 168 -4.43 9.56 7.71
CA VAL A 168 -3.60 9.02 6.62
C VAL A 168 -2.26 8.59 7.20
N VAL A 169 -1.86 7.35 6.94
CA VAL A 169 -0.57 6.80 7.39
C VAL A 169 0.22 6.31 6.18
N ILE A 170 1.36 6.93 5.92
CA ILE A 170 2.24 6.55 4.81
C ILE A 170 3.62 6.21 5.34
N VAL A 171 4.14 5.04 4.99
CA VAL A 171 5.54 4.69 5.28
C VAL A 171 6.40 5.04 4.06
N ASP A 172 7.30 6.03 4.23
CA ASP A 172 8.23 6.49 3.19
C ASP A 172 9.66 6.04 3.51
N PRO A 173 10.35 5.29 2.63
CA PRO A 173 11.70 4.83 2.89
C PRO A 173 12.77 5.92 2.79
N GLY A 174 12.37 7.17 2.58
CA GLY A 174 13.28 8.30 2.43
C GLY A 174 13.42 8.80 0.99
N ARG A 175 12.35 8.74 0.21
CA ARG A 175 12.31 9.22 -1.19
C ARG A 175 12.48 10.75 -1.34
N GLY A 176 12.53 11.49 -0.21
CA GLY A 176 12.79 12.94 -0.20
C GLY A 176 11.58 13.82 -0.48
N ARG A 177 10.37 13.26 -0.60
CA ARG A 177 9.15 13.99 -0.98
C ARG A 177 8.19 14.25 0.16
N LYS A 178 8.44 13.69 1.36
CA LYS A 178 7.55 13.79 2.53
C LYS A 178 7.16 15.23 2.87
N ASN A 179 8.12 16.15 2.89
CA ASN A 179 7.87 17.56 3.23
C ASN A 179 7.01 18.28 2.18
N ARG A 180 7.10 17.86 0.92
CA ARG A 180 6.29 18.42 -0.16
C ARG A 180 4.85 17.94 -0.05
N LEU A 181 4.65 16.65 0.24
CA LEU A 181 3.32 16.09 0.52
C LEU A 181 2.69 16.75 1.75
N ALA A 182 3.44 16.90 2.84
CA ALA A 182 2.95 17.55 4.06
C ALA A 182 2.50 19.00 3.82
N LYS A 183 3.29 19.78 3.08
CA LYS A 183 2.90 21.15 2.70
C LYS A 183 1.63 21.20 1.84
N LYS A 184 1.42 20.17 1.01
CA LYS A 184 0.24 20.09 0.18
C LYS A 184 -0.99 19.72 1.01
N LEU A 185 -0.91 18.68 1.82
CA LEU A 185 -2.01 18.23 2.69
C LEU A 185 -2.36 19.27 3.76
N LEU A 186 -1.39 20.02 4.29
CA LEU A 186 -1.66 21.14 5.20
C LEU A 186 -2.61 22.18 4.58
N LYS A 187 -2.43 22.50 3.29
CA LYS A 187 -3.33 23.43 2.57
C LYS A 187 -4.73 22.86 2.35
N LEU A 188 -4.88 21.55 2.52
CA LEU A 188 -6.12 20.79 2.34
C LEU A 188 -6.74 20.40 3.70
N GLY A 189 -6.25 21.01 4.81
CA GLY A 189 -6.82 20.88 6.14
C GLY A 189 -6.27 19.74 6.99
N TYR A 190 -5.14 19.13 6.60
CA TYR A 190 -4.51 18.07 7.38
C TYR A 190 -3.37 18.63 8.24
N GLU A 191 -3.30 18.20 9.49
CA GLU A 191 -2.11 18.32 10.32
C GLU A 191 -1.18 17.14 10.04
N SER A 192 0.13 17.34 10.13
CA SER A 192 1.13 16.31 9.85
C SER A 192 2.08 16.08 11.00
N SER A 193 2.45 14.82 11.24
CA SER A 193 3.52 14.42 12.14
C SER A 193 4.36 13.31 11.50
N PHE A 194 5.65 13.24 11.85
CA PHE A 194 6.57 12.24 11.34
C PHE A 194 7.25 11.55 12.51
N SER A 195 7.34 10.23 12.43
CA SER A 195 8.02 9.42 13.42
C SER A 195 8.92 8.37 12.76
N LYS A 196 9.86 7.83 13.52
CA LYS A 196 10.60 6.64 13.12
C LYS A 196 9.85 5.40 13.58
N PRO A 197 9.93 4.27 12.84
CA PRO A 197 9.44 3.01 13.37
C PRO A 197 10.21 2.66 14.67
N GLU A 198 9.49 2.17 15.67
CA GLU A 198 10.08 1.82 16.98
C GLU A 198 11.02 0.63 16.90
N ASN A 199 10.71 -0.31 16.02
CA ASN A 199 11.49 -1.51 15.81
C ASN A 199 11.54 -1.86 14.31
N THR A 200 12.70 -2.23 13.82
CA THR A 200 12.93 -2.68 12.43
C THR A 200 13.75 -3.98 12.38
N ALA A 201 13.86 -4.70 13.50
CA ALA A 201 14.65 -5.94 13.58
C ALA A 201 14.11 -7.09 12.69
N TYR A 202 12.87 -6.95 12.19
CA TYR A 202 12.23 -7.88 11.25
C TYR A 202 12.57 -7.56 9.77
N ILE A 203 13.42 -6.58 9.52
CA ILE A 203 13.91 -6.19 8.19
C ILE A 203 15.41 -6.45 8.14
N ASP A 204 15.87 -7.13 7.09
CA ASP A 204 17.30 -7.46 6.93
C ASP A 204 18.17 -6.23 6.68
N ASP A 205 17.61 -5.16 6.09
CA ASP A 205 18.29 -3.92 5.77
C ASP A 205 18.05 -2.82 6.83
N ASP A 206 19.02 -1.89 6.97
CA ASP A 206 18.90 -0.71 7.82
C ASP A 206 17.84 0.25 7.28
N PHE A 207 16.59 0.13 7.77
CA PHE A 207 15.49 0.98 7.35
C PHE A 207 15.62 2.40 7.92
N ARG A 208 15.80 3.38 7.06
CA ARG A 208 15.99 4.80 7.44
C ARG A 208 14.75 5.67 7.17
N GLY A 209 13.67 5.07 6.74
CA GLY A 209 12.42 5.74 6.41
C GLY A 209 11.70 6.36 7.61
N ASP A 210 10.56 6.95 7.32
CA ASP A 210 9.68 7.60 8.29
C ASP A 210 8.25 7.08 8.13
N ILE A 211 7.49 7.11 9.23
CA ILE A 211 6.05 6.97 9.25
C ILE A 211 5.48 8.40 9.21
N LEU A 212 4.73 8.69 8.17
CA LEU A 212 4.08 9.98 7.94
C LEU A 212 2.62 9.86 8.35
N SER A 213 2.20 10.59 9.35
CA SER A 213 0.81 10.63 9.81
C SER A 213 0.20 11.99 9.48
N PHE A 214 -1.01 11.96 8.92
CA PHE A 214 -1.78 13.15 8.63
C PHE A 214 -3.18 12.97 9.18
N ILE A 215 -3.72 13.99 9.82
CA ILE A 215 -5.04 13.95 10.46
C ILE A 215 -5.81 15.17 10.00
N ARG A 216 -7.03 14.93 9.53
CA ARG A 216 -8.02 15.98 9.29
C ARG A 216 -9.19 15.75 10.23
N THR A 217 -9.54 16.78 11.01
CA THR A 217 -10.71 16.83 11.88
C THR A 217 -11.53 18.07 11.51
N ASP A 218 -12.85 17.94 11.60
CA ASP A 218 -13.78 19.07 11.45
C ASP A 218 -13.62 20.09 12.58
#